data_bb6d6f4cfd91ba9223a39c77554aba2a
#
_entry.id   bb6d6f4cfd91ba9223a39c77554aba2a
#
_cell.length_a   1.000
_cell.length_b   1.000
_cell.length_c   1.000
_cell.angle_alpha   90.00
_cell.angle_beta   90.00
_cell.angle_gamma   90.00
#
_symmetry.space_group_name_H-M   'P 1'
#
loop_
_entity.id
_entity.type
_entity.pdbx_description
1 polymer ?
#
loop_
_entity_poly.entity_id
_entity_poly.type
_entity_poly.pdbx_seq_one_letter_code
_entity_poly.pdbx_strand_id
1 'polypeptide(L)'
;DVAKIGAFLDMGLEKDLLLPFKEQTHPVRKGEQCLVTLYVDKSRRLAATMRVYSHMSNQSPYKAEDWVTGTIYEINETIGAFVAVDHKYYGLIPKKELYGRFREGDTVQARVTRVREDGKLDLCVREKSYVQMGTDAEKVLKVMDEFDGVLPFNDKAKPEVIMREFSMSKNAFKRAVGRLLKEGRIRITDKTIERV
;
A
#
# COMPACT_ATOMS: atom_id res chain seq x y z
N ASP A 1 -11.86 -11.39 -22.09
CA ASP A 1 -13.30 -11.28 -22.31
C ASP A 1 -14.07 -12.26 -21.42
N VAL A 2 -15.36 -12.03 -21.14
CA VAL A 2 -16.16 -12.91 -20.28
C VAL A 2 -17.16 -13.69 -21.13
N ALA A 3 -17.16 -15.02 -20.97
CA ALA A 3 -17.99 -15.96 -21.72
C ALA A 3 -18.79 -16.89 -20.78
N LYS A 4 -19.59 -17.81 -21.37
CA LYS A 4 -20.47 -18.73 -20.60
C LYS A 4 -19.74 -19.73 -19.69
N ILE A 5 -18.46 -19.96 -19.88
CA ILE A 5 -17.65 -20.97 -19.14
C ILE A 5 -16.60 -20.34 -18.21
N GLY A 6 -16.39 -19.04 -18.29
CA GLY A 6 -15.37 -18.31 -17.54
C GLY A 6 -14.93 -17.05 -18.25
N ALA A 7 -13.82 -16.48 -17.80
CA ALA A 7 -13.16 -15.36 -18.45
C ALA A 7 -12.02 -15.86 -19.34
N PHE A 8 -11.81 -15.17 -20.45
CA PHE A 8 -10.65 -15.36 -21.32
C PHE A 8 -9.66 -14.23 -21.06
N LEU A 9 -8.48 -14.59 -20.59
CA LEU A 9 -7.41 -13.67 -20.18
C LEU A 9 -6.44 -13.48 -21.33
N ASP A 10 -6.22 -12.23 -21.71
CA ASP A 10 -5.17 -11.83 -22.62
C ASP A 10 -3.82 -11.85 -21.88
N MET A 11 -2.90 -12.67 -22.35
CA MET A 11 -1.53 -12.77 -21.85
C MET A 11 -0.49 -12.29 -22.86
N GLY A 12 -0.92 -11.64 -23.94
CA GLY A 12 -0.06 -11.26 -25.07
C GLY A 12 0.37 -12.45 -25.94
N LEU A 13 -0.34 -13.57 -25.87
CA LEU A 13 -0.14 -14.76 -26.71
C LEU A 13 -1.23 -14.84 -27.78
N GLU A 14 -1.01 -15.68 -28.81
CA GLU A 14 -2.00 -15.88 -29.89
C GLU A 14 -3.37 -16.38 -29.37
N LYS A 15 -3.38 -17.08 -28.26
CA LYS A 15 -4.60 -17.64 -27.66
C LYS A 15 -4.78 -17.16 -26.26
N ASP A 16 -5.98 -16.66 -25.98
CA ASP A 16 -6.41 -16.30 -24.64
C ASP A 16 -6.44 -17.51 -23.70
N LEU A 17 -6.11 -17.28 -22.45
CA LEU A 17 -6.11 -18.29 -21.41
C LEU A 17 -7.47 -18.35 -20.71
N LEU A 18 -8.08 -19.53 -20.63
CA LEU A 18 -9.34 -19.71 -19.92
C LEU A 18 -9.14 -19.66 -18.40
N LEU A 19 -9.89 -18.79 -17.74
CA LEU A 19 -10.10 -18.75 -16.29
C LEU A 19 -11.54 -19.21 -15.98
N PRO A 20 -11.78 -20.50 -15.66
CA PRO A 20 -13.11 -21.02 -15.39
C PRO A 20 -13.77 -20.34 -14.20
N PHE A 21 -15.09 -20.18 -14.16
CA PHE A 21 -15.81 -19.56 -13.03
C PHE A 21 -15.47 -20.19 -11.68
N LYS A 22 -15.33 -21.52 -11.61
CA LYS A 22 -14.96 -22.22 -10.36
C LYS A 22 -13.56 -21.93 -9.85
N GLU A 23 -12.69 -21.37 -10.70
CA GLU A 23 -11.30 -21.00 -10.37
C GLU A 23 -11.16 -19.50 -10.08
N GLN A 24 -12.25 -18.74 -10.16
CA GLN A 24 -12.31 -17.34 -9.79
C GLN A 24 -12.56 -17.19 -8.28
N THR A 25 -11.92 -16.23 -7.64
CA THR A 25 -12.17 -15.83 -6.23
C THR A 25 -13.32 -14.81 -6.15
N HIS A 26 -13.50 -14.02 -7.21
CA HIS A 26 -14.61 -13.10 -7.42
C HIS A 26 -14.98 -13.04 -8.91
N PRO A 27 -16.18 -12.58 -9.28
CA PRO A 27 -16.57 -12.42 -10.67
C PRO A 27 -15.69 -11.38 -11.38
N VAL A 28 -14.91 -11.83 -12.36
CA VAL A 28 -13.99 -10.96 -13.13
C VAL A 28 -14.76 -10.15 -14.16
N ARG A 29 -14.39 -8.88 -14.35
CA ARG A 29 -14.98 -7.96 -15.32
C ARG A 29 -14.05 -7.75 -16.52
N LYS A 30 -14.62 -7.37 -17.66
CA LYS A 30 -13.85 -7.03 -18.84
C LYS A 30 -12.88 -5.88 -18.56
N GLY A 31 -11.59 -6.07 -18.92
CA GLY A 31 -10.52 -5.10 -18.67
C GLY A 31 -9.92 -5.13 -17.26
N GLU A 32 -10.40 -6.02 -16.40
CA GLU A 32 -9.83 -6.20 -15.07
C GLU A 32 -8.52 -6.98 -15.15
N GLN A 33 -7.53 -6.55 -14.36
CA GLN A 33 -6.27 -7.28 -14.17
C GLN A 33 -6.38 -8.15 -12.93
N CYS A 34 -6.07 -9.42 -13.04
CA CYS A 34 -6.10 -10.37 -11.93
C CYS A 34 -4.81 -11.20 -11.87
N LEU A 35 -4.39 -11.49 -10.66
CA LEU A 35 -3.28 -12.40 -10.43
C LEU A 35 -3.78 -13.84 -10.59
N VAL A 36 -3.11 -14.60 -11.45
CA VAL A 36 -3.46 -16.01 -11.71
C VAL A 36 -2.20 -16.88 -11.69
N THR A 37 -2.41 -18.16 -11.44
CA THR A 37 -1.42 -19.20 -11.74
C THR A 37 -1.96 -20.15 -12.78
N LEU A 38 -1.06 -20.82 -13.47
CA LEU A 38 -1.40 -21.73 -14.56
C LEU A 38 -1.49 -23.17 -14.06
N TYR A 39 -2.46 -23.89 -14.55
CA TYR A 39 -2.57 -25.33 -14.32
C TYR A 39 -3.05 -26.05 -15.59
N VAL A 40 -2.82 -27.35 -15.65
CA VAL A 40 -3.33 -28.21 -16.73
C VAL A 40 -4.65 -28.81 -16.27
N ASP A 41 -5.72 -28.53 -17.00
CA ASP A 41 -7.04 -29.07 -16.69
C ASP A 41 -7.19 -30.57 -17.03
N LYS A 42 -8.34 -31.16 -16.72
CA LYS A 42 -8.64 -32.58 -16.99
C LYS A 42 -8.63 -32.92 -18.48
N SER A 43 -8.81 -31.94 -19.35
CA SER A 43 -8.75 -32.10 -20.81
C SER A 43 -7.34 -31.90 -21.39
N ARG A 44 -6.31 -31.80 -20.52
CA ARG A 44 -4.90 -31.52 -20.86
C ARG A 44 -4.68 -30.16 -21.52
N ARG A 45 -5.53 -29.19 -21.23
CA ARG A 45 -5.37 -27.81 -21.68
C ARG A 45 -4.84 -26.94 -20.57
N LEU A 46 -4.03 -25.95 -20.96
CA LEU A 46 -3.58 -24.91 -20.04
C LEU A 46 -4.78 -24.04 -19.65
N ALA A 47 -4.94 -23.79 -18.36
CA ALA A 47 -5.98 -22.94 -17.81
C ALA A 47 -5.41 -22.11 -16.65
N ALA A 48 -6.14 -21.06 -16.26
CA ALA A 48 -5.78 -20.18 -15.15
C ALA A 48 -6.64 -20.46 -13.91
N THR A 49 -6.06 -20.19 -12.73
CA THR A 49 -6.78 -20.11 -11.47
C THR A 49 -6.35 -18.89 -10.68
N MET A 50 -7.31 -18.21 -10.04
CA MET A 50 -7.05 -17.12 -9.09
C MET A 50 -6.72 -17.65 -7.68
N ARG A 51 -6.81 -18.95 -7.46
CA ARG A 51 -6.47 -19.61 -6.18
C ARG A 51 -4.97 -19.75 -6.02
N VAL A 52 -4.26 -18.62 -6.04
CA VAL A 52 -2.80 -18.55 -6.08
C VAL A 52 -2.12 -19.01 -4.80
N TYR A 53 -2.83 -19.01 -3.67
CA TYR A 53 -2.28 -19.35 -2.35
C TYR A 53 -1.47 -20.65 -2.35
N SER A 54 -1.99 -21.74 -2.91
CA SER A 54 -1.33 -23.04 -2.93
C SER A 54 -0.06 -23.12 -3.80
N HIS A 55 0.20 -22.08 -4.59
CA HIS A 55 1.31 -22.01 -5.53
C HIS A 55 2.43 -21.06 -5.10
N MET A 56 2.29 -20.44 -3.93
CA MET A 56 3.29 -19.54 -3.38
C MET A 56 4.27 -20.27 -2.45
N SER A 57 5.42 -19.64 -2.25
CA SER A 57 6.50 -20.16 -1.41
C SER A 57 6.60 -19.38 -0.09
N ASN A 58 6.94 -20.08 0.98
CA ASN A 58 7.32 -19.47 2.25
C ASN A 58 8.83 -19.29 2.41
N GLN A 59 9.63 -19.65 1.39
CA GLN A 59 11.09 -19.51 1.40
C GLN A 59 11.48 -18.20 0.70
N SER A 60 11.13 -17.07 1.30
CA SER A 60 11.51 -15.77 0.75
C SER A 60 12.94 -15.39 1.16
N PRO A 61 13.67 -14.63 0.32
CA PRO A 61 15.00 -14.12 0.66
C PRO A 61 14.94 -12.87 1.56
N TYR A 62 13.74 -12.34 1.80
CA TYR A 62 13.54 -11.06 2.46
C TYR A 62 13.71 -11.14 3.97
N LYS A 63 14.17 -10.01 4.54
CA LYS A 63 14.35 -9.80 5.98
C LYS A 63 13.44 -8.66 6.45
N ALA A 64 13.31 -8.53 7.77
CA ALA A 64 12.67 -7.36 8.35
C ALA A 64 13.36 -6.08 7.87
N GLU A 65 12.55 -5.05 7.58
CA GLU A 65 12.92 -3.74 7.04
C GLU A 65 13.15 -3.69 5.52
N ASP A 66 13.20 -4.81 4.81
CA ASP A 66 13.27 -4.81 3.34
C ASP A 66 11.98 -4.25 2.74
N TRP A 67 12.12 -3.52 1.63
CA TRP A 67 11.00 -3.09 0.81
C TRP A 67 10.73 -4.10 -0.29
N VAL A 68 9.47 -4.43 -0.46
CA VAL A 68 9.00 -5.42 -1.43
C VAL A 68 7.86 -4.87 -2.25
N THR A 69 7.71 -5.38 -3.46
CA THR A 69 6.55 -5.12 -4.31
C THR A 69 5.71 -6.39 -4.39
N GLY A 70 4.40 -6.25 -4.36
CA GLY A 70 3.51 -7.40 -4.48
C GLY A 70 2.12 -7.01 -4.95
N THR A 71 1.33 -8.01 -5.34
CA THR A 71 -0.04 -7.84 -5.78
C THR A 71 -1.00 -8.37 -4.73
N ILE A 72 -2.00 -7.58 -4.35
CA ILE A 72 -3.08 -8.02 -3.46
C ILE A 72 -3.95 -9.00 -4.22
N TYR A 73 -4.06 -10.23 -3.73
CA TYR A 73 -4.87 -11.27 -4.36
C TYR A 73 -6.14 -11.64 -3.59
N GLU A 74 -6.24 -11.24 -2.33
CA GLU A 74 -7.41 -11.45 -1.49
C GLU A 74 -7.46 -10.39 -0.37
N ILE A 75 -8.65 -9.87 -0.08
CA ILE A 75 -8.88 -8.96 1.04
C ILE A 75 -9.86 -9.61 2.01
N ASN A 76 -9.40 -9.88 3.22
CA ASN A 76 -10.23 -10.36 4.31
C ASN A 76 -10.50 -9.23 5.31
N GLU A 77 -11.78 -8.93 5.55
CA GLU A 77 -12.18 -7.82 6.40
C GLU A 77 -11.72 -7.93 7.86
N THR A 78 -11.43 -9.13 8.33
CA THR A 78 -10.99 -9.38 9.70
C THR A 78 -9.47 -9.44 9.82
N ILE A 79 -8.80 -10.08 8.86
CA ILE A 79 -7.36 -10.37 8.90
C ILE A 79 -6.54 -9.25 8.25
N GLY A 80 -6.94 -8.78 7.06
CA GLY A 80 -6.22 -7.80 6.26
C GLY A 80 -6.11 -8.19 4.79
N ALA A 81 -5.10 -7.69 4.09
CA ALA A 81 -4.88 -7.98 2.68
C ALA A 81 -3.76 -9.00 2.50
N PHE A 82 -4.04 -10.05 1.76
CA PHE A 82 -3.07 -11.06 1.35
C PHE A 82 -2.36 -10.59 0.08
N VAL A 83 -1.04 -10.65 0.08
CA VAL A 83 -0.17 -10.11 -0.96
C VAL A 83 0.73 -11.20 -1.51
N ALA A 84 0.78 -11.34 -2.82
CA ALA A 84 1.77 -12.15 -3.51
C ALA A 84 3.02 -11.30 -3.77
N VAL A 85 3.99 -11.35 -2.86
CA VAL A 85 5.26 -10.64 -2.99
C VAL A 85 6.06 -11.26 -4.13
N ASP A 86 6.50 -10.44 -5.10
CA ASP A 86 7.15 -10.86 -6.35
C ASP A 86 6.38 -11.95 -7.10
N HIS A 87 5.04 -11.99 -6.93
CA HIS A 87 4.15 -13.04 -7.46
C HIS A 87 4.55 -14.47 -7.01
N LYS A 88 5.30 -14.59 -5.92
CA LYS A 88 5.90 -15.86 -5.49
C LYS A 88 5.81 -16.12 -3.98
N TYR A 89 5.89 -15.10 -3.14
CA TYR A 89 6.02 -15.28 -1.69
C TYR A 89 4.79 -14.80 -0.94
N TYR A 90 4.46 -15.50 0.16
CA TYR A 90 3.35 -15.12 1.02
C TYR A 90 3.61 -13.82 1.75
N GLY A 91 2.74 -12.82 1.57
CA GLY A 91 2.70 -11.59 2.33
C GLY A 91 1.32 -11.36 2.94
N LEU A 92 1.28 -10.71 4.08
CA LEU A 92 0.08 -10.23 4.74
C LEU A 92 0.27 -8.79 5.21
N ILE A 93 -0.60 -7.91 4.77
CA ILE A 93 -0.76 -6.58 5.38
C ILE A 93 -1.89 -6.71 6.41
N PRO A 94 -1.60 -6.71 7.73
CA PRO A 94 -2.63 -6.82 8.76
C PRO A 94 -3.65 -5.69 8.63
N LYS A 95 -4.92 -5.94 9.01
CA LYS A 95 -5.99 -4.94 8.92
C LYS A 95 -5.65 -3.60 9.60
N LYS A 96 -4.96 -3.63 10.73
CA LYS A 96 -4.51 -2.43 11.45
C LYS A 96 -3.48 -1.60 10.68
N GLU A 97 -2.81 -2.18 9.68
CA GLU A 97 -1.82 -1.53 8.81
C GLU A 97 -2.38 -1.24 7.40
N LEU A 98 -3.62 -1.69 7.13
CA LEU A 98 -4.29 -1.51 5.84
C LEU A 98 -5.01 -0.15 5.81
N TYR A 99 -4.26 0.91 5.50
CA TYR A 99 -4.78 2.27 5.39
C TYR A 99 -4.96 2.66 3.94
N GLY A 100 -6.14 3.10 3.58
CA GLY A 100 -6.50 3.51 2.24
C GLY A 100 -7.57 2.60 1.62
N ARG A 101 -7.82 2.81 0.34
CA ARG A 101 -8.76 1.99 -0.45
C ARG A 101 -7.94 1.06 -1.33
N PHE A 102 -7.85 -0.17 -0.93
CA PHE A 102 -7.20 -1.24 -1.71
C PHE A 102 -8.24 -2.15 -2.31
N ARG A 103 -7.90 -2.74 -3.45
CA ARG A 103 -8.69 -3.74 -4.17
C ARG A 103 -7.82 -4.95 -4.51
N GLU A 104 -8.45 -6.07 -4.74
CA GLU A 104 -7.79 -7.23 -5.34
C GLU A 104 -7.29 -6.84 -6.73
N GLY A 105 -6.07 -7.26 -7.08
CA GLY A 105 -5.34 -6.83 -8.28
C GLY A 105 -4.41 -5.61 -8.09
N ASP A 106 -4.57 -4.84 -7.02
CA ASP A 106 -3.71 -3.68 -6.79
C ASP A 106 -2.26 -4.10 -6.52
N THR A 107 -1.32 -3.41 -7.17
CA THR A 107 0.11 -3.53 -6.85
C THR A 107 0.46 -2.58 -5.71
N VAL A 108 1.15 -3.11 -4.70
CA VAL A 108 1.57 -2.35 -3.52
C VAL A 108 3.07 -2.46 -3.29
N GLN A 109 3.66 -1.37 -2.84
CA GLN A 109 4.98 -1.37 -2.22
C GLN A 109 4.81 -1.39 -0.71
N ALA A 110 5.44 -2.35 -0.07
CA ALA A 110 5.33 -2.55 1.37
C ALA A 110 6.68 -2.89 1.99
N ARG A 111 6.84 -2.51 3.24
CA ARG A 111 8.00 -2.86 4.04
C ARG A 111 7.72 -4.14 4.82
N VAL A 112 8.65 -5.07 4.83
CA VAL A 112 8.60 -6.27 5.67
C VAL A 112 8.78 -5.84 7.13
N THR A 113 7.77 -6.04 7.95
CA THR A 113 7.86 -5.74 9.39
C THR A 113 8.36 -6.93 10.19
N ARG A 114 8.08 -8.13 9.70
CA ARG A 114 8.45 -9.38 10.35
C ARG A 114 8.47 -10.52 9.34
N VAL A 115 9.43 -11.40 9.45
CA VAL A 115 9.40 -12.74 8.85
C VAL A 115 8.91 -13.70 9.94
N ARG A 116 7.82 -14.41 9.67
CA ARG A 116 7.24 -15.37 10.60
C ARG A 116 8.08 -16.66 10.66
N GLU A 117 7.87 -17.47 11.68
CA GLU A 117 8.52 -18.78 11.81
C GLU A 117 8.20 -19.72 10.65
N ASP A 118 7.01 -19.63 10.08
CA ASP A 118 6.59 -20.35 8.88
C ASP A 118 7.11 -19.76 7.57
N GLY A 119 7.95 -18.72 7.62
CA GLY A 119 8.58 -18.05 6.48
C GLY A 119 7.71 -17.04 5.74
N LYS A 120 6.44 -16.83 6.17
CA LYS A 120 5.56 -15.82 5.59
C LYS A 120 5.92 -14.42 6.09
N LEU A 121 5.61 -13.41 5.28
CA LEU A 121 5.98 -12.02 5.52
C LEU A 121 4.81 -11.22 6.09
N ASP A 122 5.00 -10.56 7.23
CA ASP A 122 4.12 -9.48 7.68
C ASP A 122 4.59 -8.17 7.04
N LEU A 123 3.66 -7.45 6.42
CA LEU A 123 3.93 -6.29 5.61
C LEU A 123 3.26 -5.03 6.18
N CYS A 124 3.85 -3.87 5.91
CA CYS A 124 3.27 -2.56 6.20
C CYS A 124 3.48 -1.63 5.00
N VAL A 125 2.40 -1.02 4.52
CA VAL A 125 2.44 -0.04 3.41
C VAL A 125 2.86 1.36 3.87
N ARG A 126 2.99 1.57 5.18
CA ARG A 126 3.43 2.85 5.76
C ARG A 126 4.95 2.90 5.90
N GLU A 127 5.50 4.05 5.63
CA GLU A 127 6.85 4.38 6.08
C GLU A 127 6.92 4.44 7.60
N LYS A 128 8.11 4.22 8.16
CA LYS A 128 8.34 4.39 9.61
C LYS A 128 7.94 5.80 10.05
N SER A 129 7.37 5.93 11.22
CA SER A 129 6.91 7.22 11.75
C SER A 129 7.97 8.32 11.72
N TYR A 130 9.26 7.99 11.87
CA TYR A 130 10.33 8.98 11.83
C TYR A 130 10.64 9.45 10.39
N VAL A 131 10.52 8.57 9.37
CA VAL A 131 10.66 8.93 7.95
C VAL A 131 9.49 9.81 7.54
N GLN A 132 8.27 9.41 7.89
CA GLN A 132 7.07 10.21 7.67
C GLN A 132 7.18 11.59 8.33
N MET A 133 7.71 11.66 9.56
CA MET A 133 7.95 12.94 10.25
C MET A 133 8.98 13.81 9.53
N GLY A 134 9.97 13.20 8.85
CA GLY A 134 10.93 13.91 8.00
C GLY A 134 10.25 14.58 6.82
N THR A 135 9.47 13.80 6.06
CA THR A 135 8.72 14.30 4.89
C THR A 135 7.64 15.32 5.29
N ASP A 136 6.96 15.11 6.40
CA ASP A 136 5.98 16.04 6.95
C ASP A 136 6.64 17.38 7.35
N ALA A 137 7.83 17.34 7.96
CA ALA A 137 8.59 18.54 8.33
C ALA A 137 9.04 19.34 7.09
N GLU A 138 9.56 18.65 6.07
CA GLU A 138 9.92 19.28 4.78
C GLU A 138 8.72 19.91 4.09
N LYS A 139 7.56 19.23 4.14
CA LYS A 139 6.31 19.75 3.60
C LYS A 139 5.86 21.01 4.33
N VAL A 140 5.98 21.06 5.66
CA VAL A 140 5.68 22.26 6.44
C VAL A 140 6.60 23.41 6.02
N LEU A 141 7.90 23.19 5.87
CA LEU A 141 8.84 24.23 5.43
C LEU A 141 8.55 24.72 4.03
N LYS A 142 8.20 23.82 3.10
CA LYS A 142 7.85 24.21 1.74
C LYS A 142 6.62 25.12 1.70
N VAL A 143 5.59 24.79 2.47
CA VAL A 143 4.41 25.66 2.59
C VAL A 143 4.76 26.98 3.28
N MET A 144 5.63 26.96 4.30
CA MET A 144 6.13 28.21 4.91
C MET A 144 6.83 29.13 3.90
N ASP A 145 7.59 28.57 2.95
CA ASP A 145 8.20 29.35 1.89
C ASP A 145 7.17 30.05 0.99
N GLU A 146 5.98 29.44 0.78
CA GLU A 146 4.85 30.06 0.07
C GLU A 146 4.21 31.24 0.85
N PHE A 147 4.45 31.30 2.17
CA PHE A 147 3.99 32.35 3.08
C PHE A 147 5.15 33.26 3.54
N ASP A 148 6.18 33.45 2.73
CA ASP A 148 7.36 34.26 3.04
C ASP A 148 8.03 33.91 4.39
N GLY A 149 7.98 32.64 4.78
CA GLY A 149 8.55 32.10 6.01
C GLY A 149 7.75 32.30 7.27
N VAL A 150 6.52 32.86 7.19
CA VAL A 150 5.67 33.15 8.34
C VAL A 150 4.26 32.60 8.12
N LEU A 151 3.90 31.53 8.83
CA LEU A 151 2.52 31.05 8.81
C LEU A 151 1.61 31.96 9.67
N PRO A 152 0.44 32.39 9.16
CA PRO A 152 -0.46 33.29 9.89
C PRO A 152 -1.27 32.61 11.01
N PHE A 153 -0.78 31.46 11.51
CA PHE A 153 -1.36 30.68 12.61
C PHE A 153 -0.27 29.87 13.33
N ASN A 154 -0.58 29.39 14.52
CA ASN A 154 0.34 28.58 15.32
C ASN A 154 -0.06 27.08 15.33
N ASP A 155 0.57 26.30 16.19
CA ASP A 155 0.32 24.85 16.36
C ASP A 155 -1.08 24.52 16.88
N LYS A 156 -1.87 25.51 17.33
CA LYS A 156 -3.26 25.36 17.78
C LYS A 156 -4.29 25.54 16.65
N ALA A 157 -3.86 25.77 15.42
CA ALA A 157 -4.73 25.93 14.25
C ALA A 157 -5.79 24.82 14.14
N LYS A 158 -6.95 25.16 13.55
CA LYS A 158 -8.06 24.21 13.38
C LYS A 158 -7.67 23.10 12.41
N PRO A 159 -8.18 21.85 12.59
CA PRO A 159 -7.87 20.73 11.69
C PRO A 159 -8.16 21.01 10.22
N GLU A 160 -9.22 21.79 9.93
CA GLU A 160 -9.65 22.15 8.58
C GLU A 160 -8.60 23.01 7.86
N VAL A 161 -7.99 23.96 8.57
CA VAL A 161 -6.91 24.81 8.05
C VAL A 161 -5.68 23.96 7.74
N ILE A 162 -5.28 23.10 8.67
CA ILE A 162 -4.12 22.23 8.50
C ILE A 162 -4.33 21.26 7.33
N MET A 163 -5.53 20.70 7.20
CA MET A 163 -5.86 19.80 6.09
C MET A 163 -5.81 20.53 4.75
N ARG A 164 -6.32 21.76 4.69
CA ARG A 164 -6.34 22.58 3.48
C ARG A 164 -4.92 22.98 3.03
N GLU A 165 -4.11 23.52 3.95
CA GLU A 165 -2.80 24.09 3.60
C GLU A 165 -1.71 23.02 3.46
N PHE A 166 -1.75 21.97 4.28
CA PHE A 166 -0.68 20.96 4.34
C PHE A 166 -1.11 19.58 3.86
N SER A 167 -2.40 19.33 3.61
CA SER A 167 -2.93 18.01 3.30
C SER A 167 -2.49 16.93 4.31
N MET A 168 -2.48 17.27 5.60
CA MET A 168 -2.09 16.37 6.69
C MET A 168 -3.02 16.49 7.89
N SER A 169 -3.00 15.48 8.77
CA SER A 169 -3.77 15.54 10.01
C SER A 169 -3.15 16.51 11.02
N LYS A 170 -3.96 17.06 11.95
CA LYS A 170 -3.48 17.93 13.02
C LYS A 170 -2.38 17.28 13.87
N ASN A 171 -2.45 15.97 14.10
CA ASN A 171 -1.44 15.24 14.86
C ASN A 171 -0.12 15.11 14.07
N ALA A 172 -0.18 14.89 12.76
CA ALA A 172 0.99 14.88 11.89
C ALA A 172 1.66 16.26 11.86
N PHE A 173 0.87 17.32 11.65
CA PHE A 173 1.34 18.70 11.70
C PHE A 173 2.03 19.04 13.03
N LYS A 174 1.42 18.73 14.16
CA LYS A 174 2.04 18.97 15.48
C LYS A 174 3.38 18.25 15.65
N ARG A 175 3.49 17.01 15.19
CA ARG A 175 4.75 16.26 15.25
C ARG A 175 5.82 16.91 14.36
N ALA A 176 5.45 17.30 13.12
CA ALA A 176 6.37 17.97 12.19
C ALA A 176 6.87 19.32 12.75
N VAL A 177 5.96 20.15 13.23
CA VAL A 177 6.29 21.44 13.87
C VAL A 177 7.16 21.25 15.12
N GLY A 178 6.83 20.28 15.98
CA GLY A 178 7.62 19.97 17.17
C GLY A 178 9.06 19.52 16.82
N ARG A 179 9.22 18.77 15.74
CA ARG A 179 10.54 18.39 15.23
C ARG A 179 11.33 19.61 14.73
N LEU A 180 10.72 20.43 13.87
CA LEU A 180 11.36 21.64 13.33
C LEU A 180 11.76 22.63 14.42
N LEU A 181 10.93 22.76 15.46
CA LEU A 181 11.23 23.57 16.65
C LEU A 181 12.46 23.02 17.39
N LYS A 182 12.52 21.71 17.60
CA LYS A 182 13.65 21.04 18.25
C LYS A 182 14.95 21.15 17.43
N GLU A 183 14.85 21.17 16.10
CA GLU A 183 15.95 21.36 15.16
C GLU A 183 16.37 22.86 15.05
N GLY A 184 15.66 23.78 15.71
CA GLY A 184 15.94 25.21 15.66
C GLY A 184 15.62 25.87 14.30
N ARG A 185 14.85 25.22 13.44
CA ARG A 185 14.51 25.70 12.09
C ARG A 185 13.30 26.62 12.05
N ILE A 186 12.50 26.61 13.10
CA ILE A 186 11.32 27.46 13.26
C ILE A 186 11.21 27.99 14.68
N ARG A 187 10.43 29.05 14.84
CA ARG A 187 10.01 29.63 16.09
C ARG A 187 8.47 29.67 16.14
N ILE A 188 7.88 29.34 17.27
CA ILE A 188 6.44 29.43 17.50
C ILE A 188 6.16 30.62 18.39
N THR A 189 5.26 31.50 17.94
CA THR A 189 4.75 32.63 18.73
C THR A 189 3.30 32.38 19.13
N ASP A 190 2.69 33.29 19.86
CA ASP A 190 1.28 33.20 20.27
C ASP A 190 0.32 33.14 19.07
N LYS A 191 0.71 33.66 17.91
CA LYS A 191 -0.15 33.80 16.74
C LYS A 191 0.41 33.15 15.47
N THR A 192 1.74 32.99 15.37
CA THR A 192 2.43 32.60 14.13
C THR A 192 3.40 31.45 14.36
N ILE A 193 3.81 30.80 13.28
CA ILE A 193 5.03 29.98 13.20
C ILE A 193 5.95 30.66 12.19
N GLU A 194 7.18 30.91 12.60
CA GLU A 194 8.16 31.69 11.84
C GLU A 194 9.40 30.85 11.57
N ARG A 195 9.95 30.96 10.36
CA ARG A 195 11.23 30.35 10.02
C ARG A 195 12.37 31.12 10.67
N VAL A 196 13.37 30.39 11.17
CA VAL A 196 14.61 30.95 11.74
C VAL A 196 15.72 30.90 10.72
#